data_c85798568929a86b0ae28328f3acfff4
#
_entry.id   c85798568929a86b0ae28328f3acfff4
#
_cell.length_a   1.000
_cell.length_b   1.000
_cell.length_c   1.000
_cell.angle_alpha   90.00
_cell.angle_beta   90.00
_cell.angle_gamma   90.00
#
_symmetry.space_group_name_H-M   'P 1'
#
loop_
_entity.id
_entity.type
_entity.pdbx_description
1 polymer ?
#
loop_
_entity_poly.entity_id
_entity_poly.type
_entity_poly.pdbx_seq_one_letter_code
_entity_poly.pdbx_strand_id
1 'polypeptide(L)'
;MAPARMARPKMGAKKLAMRFKVAVAGYGGLGHMAVQYLVALGADVTVFDITDEKRADAFRMGAKHYVNVNKAEEMKGHSNAFDFIISTIPSEYSPLVYARMLKYGKGEMAIVGLPETAMINAADLAMGGAANRKVYGSLIGGIKETQEMRDYSVEHNIYPEVEIIKADASEIDKAYRNVQDGKVKFRYVIDMSTIK
;
A
#
# COMPACT_ATOMS: atom_id res chain seq x y z
N MET A 1 -8.57 6.07 -5.75
CA MET A 1 -8.21 4.70 -5.36
C MET A 1 -9.40 4.15 -4.58
N ALA A 2 -10.24 3.32 -5.20
CA ALA A 2 -11.33 2.70 -4.45
C ALA A 2 -10.71 1.77 -3.42
N PRO A 3 -11.17 1.77 -2.17
CA PRO A 3 -10.77 0.73 -1.24
C PRO A 3 -11.23 -0.60 -1.86
N ALA A 4 -10.27 -1.54 -1.98
CA ALA A 4 -10.63 -2.91 -2.34
C ALA A 4 -11.88 -3.25 -1.54
N ARG A 5 -12.91 -3.81 -2.20
CA ARG A 5 -14.16 -4.21 -1.56
C ARG A 5 -13.84 -5.22 -0.45
N MET A 6 -13.36 -4.72 0.67
CA MET A 6 -13.37 -5.49 1.90
C MET A 6 -14.85 -5.75 2.18
N ALA A 7 -15.28 -6.99 2.03
CA ALA A 7 -16.59 -7.41 2.49
C ALA A 7 -16.73 -6.89 3.92
N ARG A 8 -17.59 -5.88 4.13
CA ARG A 8 -17.80 -5.31 5.47
C ARG A 8 -18.16 -6.45 6.39
N PRO A 9 -17.32 -6.77 7.39
CA PRO A 9 -17.72 -7.79 8.35
C PRO A 9 -18.96 -7.25 9.09
N LYS A 10 -20.03 -8.00 9.05
CA LYS A 10 -21.31 -7.70 9.78
C LYS A 10 -21.17 -7.84 11.31
N MET A 11 -19.99 -7.67 11.87
CA MET A 11 -19.75 -7.70 13.32
C MET A 11 -19.26 -6.33 13.78
N GLY A 12 -19.82 -5.88 14.92
CA GLY A 12 -19.61 -4.54 15.47
C GLY A 12 -18.16 -4.06 15.37
N ALA A 13 -17.98 -2.95 14.70
CA ALA A 13 -16.70 -2.41 14.23
C ALA A 13 -15.58 -2.34 15.29
N LYS A 14 -15.91 -2.19 16.55
CA LYS A 14 -14.94 -2.09 17.66
C LYS A 14 -14.21 -3.39 18.02
N LYS A 15 -14.75 -4.57 17.72
CA LYS A 15 -14.15 -5.86 18.12
C LYS A 15 -13.37 -6.56 17.02
N LEU A 16 -13.60 -6.19 15.76
CA LEU A 16 -12.94 -6.78 14.59
C LEU A 16 -11.60 -6.10 14.29
N ALA A 17 -11.49 -4.83 14.57
CA ALA A 17 -10.35 -3.97 14.25
C ALA A 17 -9.01 -4.42 14.87
N MET A 18 -9.01 -4.87 16.11
CA MET A 18 -7.78 -5.26 16.83
C MET A 18 -7.20 -6.63 16.41
N ARG A 19 -7.80 -7.35 15.47
CA ARG A 19 -7.36 -8.70 15.08
C ARG A 19 -6.96 -8.85 13.61
N PHE A 20 -7.20 -7.85 12.77
CA PHE A 20 -6.94 -7.95 11.33
C PHE A 20 -5.53 -7.46 11.03
N LYS A 21 -4.61 -8.38 10.74
CA LYS A 21 -3.24 -8.06 10.38
C LYS A 21 -3.12 -7.83 8.90
N VAL A 22 -2.68 -6.64 8.53
CA VAL A 22 -2.59 -6.22 7.13
C VAL A 22 -1.17 -5.78 6.81
N ALA A 23 -0.71 -6.12 5.62
CA ALA A 23 0.54 -5.59 5.11
C ALA A 23 0.31 -4.64 3.92
N VAL A 24 1.15 -3.60 3.85
CA VAL A 24 1.29 -2.72 2.69
C VAL A 24 2.68 -2.94 2.11
N ALA A 25 2.75 -3.51 0.91
CA ALA A 25 4.00 -3.70 0.19
C ALA A 25 4.23 -2.54 -0.78
N GLY A 26 5.32 -1.79 -0.56
CA GLY A 26 5.63 -0.52 -1.20
C GLY A 26 5.04 0.67 -0.44
N TYR A 27 5.89 1.59 0.00
CA TYR A 27 5.48 2.76 0.79
C TYR A 27 5.81 4.06 0.05
N GLY A 28 5.21 4.20 -1.13
CA GLY A 28 5.25 5.40 -1.97
C GLY A 28 3.93 6.16 -1.97
N GLY A 29 3.64 6.85 -3.08
CA GLY A 29 2.44 7.68 -3.25
C GLY A 29 1.11 6.96 -3.05
N LEU A 30 1.01 5.67 -3.39
CA LEU A 30 -0.18 4.85 -3.09
C LEU A 30 -0.11 4.21 -1.70
N GLY A 31 1.08 3.72 -1.33
CA GLY A 31 1.26 2.98 -0.08
C GLY A 31 0.99 3.81 1.17
N HIS A 32 1.42 5.09 1.22
CA HIS A 32 1.15 5.94 2.38
C HIS A 32 -0.34 6.23 2.58
N MET A 33 -1.10 6.34 1.49
CA MET A 33 -2.56 6.45 1.56
C MET A 33 -3.19 5.14 2.04
N ALA A 34 -2.71 3.99 1.52
CA ALA A 34 -3.19 2.69 1.96
C ALA A 34 -3.00 2.48 3.47
N VAL A 35 -1.84 2.88 4.02
CA VAL A 35 -1.57 2.83 5.47
C VAL A 35 -2.60 3.65 6.24
N GLN A 36 -2.83 4.91 5.87
CA GLN A 36 -3.77 5.79 6.57
C GLN A 36 -5.20 5.22 6.57
N TYR A 37 -5.69 4.73 5.42
CA TYR A 37 -7.01 4.09 5.35
C TYR A 37 -7.12 2.83 6.20
N LEU A 38 -6.11 1.97 6.15
CA LEU A 38 -6.11 0.72 6.91
C LEU A 38 -6.06 0.97 8.42
N VAL A 39 -5.28 1.98 8.84
CA VAL A 39 -5.22 2.42 10.24
C VAL A 39 -6.58 3.00 10.68
N ALA A 40 -7.20 3.85 9.87
CA ALA A 40 -8.54 4.39 10.17
C ALA A 40 -9.62 3.30 10.24
N LEU A 41 -9.47 2.22 9.46
CA LEU A 41 -10.30 1.02 9.53
C LEU A 41 -9.96 0.13 10.74
N GLY A 42 -8.94 0.48 11.54
CA GLY A 42 -8.56 -0.21 12.77
C GLY A 42 -7.69 -1.45 12.57
N ALA A 43 -7.04 -1.62 11.41
CA ALA A 43 -6.16 -2.74 11.17
C ALA A 43 -4.80 -2.58 11.91
N ASP A 44 -4.18 -3.72 12.21
CA ASP A 44 -2.77 -3.79 12.61
C ASP A 44 -1.92 -3.81 11.34
N VAL A 45 -1.28 -2.67 11.05
CA VAL A 45 -0.64 -2.43 9.75
C VAL A 45 0.88 -2.63 9.85
N THR A 46 1.41 -3.49 8.98
CA THR A 46 2.84 -3.66 8.73
C THR A 46 3.19 -3.10 7.35
N VAL A 47 4.19 -2.26 7.28
CA VAL A 47 4.72 -1.72 6.02
C VAL A 47 5.96 -2.50 5.60
N PHE A 48 6.05 -2.84 4.32
CA PHE A 48 7.23 -3.40 3.66
C PHE A 48 7.75 -2.41 2.62
N ASP A 49 9.00 -2.00 2.74
CA ASP A 49 9.64 -1.10 1.77
C ASP A 49 11.12 -1.44 1.60
N ILE A 50 11.76 -0.89 0.57
CA ILE A 50 13.16 -1.17 0.21
C ILE A 50 14.18 -0.33 1.00
N THR A 51 13.75 0.75 1.68
CA THR A 51 14.63 1.66 2.43
C THR A 51 14.12 1.89 3.84
N ASP A 52 14.92 2.50 4.71
CA ASP A 52 14.51 2.94 6.04
C ASP A 52 14.09 4.43 6.10
N GLU A 53 14.31 5.17 5.02
CA GLU A 53 14.11 6.63 4.98
C GLU A 53 12.69 7.05 5.38
N LYS A 54 11.71 6.25 5.01
CA LYS A 54 10.28 6.53 5.26
C LYS A 54 9.72 5.81 6.49
N ARG A 55 10.57 5.11 7.25
CA ARG A 55 10.16 4.33 8.44
C ARG A 55 9.47 5.21 9.49
N ALA A 56 10.06 6.37 9.79
CA ALA A 56 9.50 7.30 10.78
C ALA A 56 8.12 7.84 10.33
N ASP A 57 7.95 8.10 9.04
CA ASP A 57 6.67 8.57 8.50
C ASP A 57 5.60 7.48 8.56
N ALA A 58 5.95 6.22 8.30
CA ALA A 58 5.02 5.11 8.40
C ALA A 58 4.48 4.98 9.84
N PHE A 59 5.35 5.09 10.85
CA PHE A 59 4.92 5.07 12.25
C PHE A 59 4.08 6.29 12.62
N ARG A 60 4.43 7.48 12.13
CA ARG A 60 3.64 8.71 12.32
C ARG A 60 2.23 8.59 11.73
N MET A 61 2.09 7.88 10.59
CA MET A 61 0.80 7.58 9.96
C MET A 61 0.05 6.42 10.63
N GLY A 62 0.60 5.83 11.69
CA GLY A 62 -0.06 4.83 12.54
C GLY A 62 0.26 3.38 12.20
N ALA A 63 1.17 3.09 11.29
CA ALA A 63 1.68 1.73 11.09
C ALA A 63 2.28 1.20 12.41
N LYS A 64 2.05 -0.08 12.70
CA LYS A 64 2.57 -0.73 13.91
C LYS A 64 3.97 -1.31 13.69
N HIS A 65 4.24 -1.74 12.47
CA HIS A 65 5.49 -2.40 12.10
C HIS A 65 5.99 -1.88 10.76
N TYR A 66 7.29 -1.88 10.61
CA TYR A 66 7.96 -1.53 9.36
C TYR A 66 9.10 -2.52 9.11
N VAL A 67 9.17 -3.03 7.90
CA VAL A 67 10.12 -4.04 7.45
C VAL A 67 10.88 -3.52 6.25
N ASN A 68 12.19 -3.42 6.35
CA ASN A 68 13.05 -3.17 5.20
C ASN A 68 13.32 -4.51 4.51
N VAL A 69 12.78 -4.67 3.29
CA VAL A 69 12.85 -5.95 2.55
C VAL A 69 14.26 -6.32 2.12
N ASN A 70 15.18 -5.34 2.09
CA ASN A 70 16.59 -5.58 1.81
C ASN A 70 17.37 -6.13 3.01
N LYS A 71 16.74 -6.20 4.19
CA LYS A 71 17.31 -6.76 5.40
C LYS A 71 16.71 -8.14 5.66
N ALA A 72 17.46 -9.20 5.36
CA ALA A 72 16.99 -10.56 5.47
C ALA A 72 16.44 -10.92 6.87
N GLU A 73 17.01 -10.34 7.93
CA GLU A 73 16.55 -10.56 9.31
C GLU A 73 15.16 -9.96 9.57
N GLU A 74 14.87 -8.76 9.00
CA GLU A 74 13.58 -8.12 9.14
C GLU A 74 12.48 -8.87 8.38
N MET A 75 12.83 -9.60 7.31
CA MET A 75 11.88 -10.41 6.52
C MET A 75 11.49 -11.73 7.19
N LYS A 76 12.23 -12.16 8.23
CA LYS A 76 11.93 -13.42 8.93
C LYS A 76 10.66 -13.31 9.78
N GLY A 77 9.99 -14.44 9.97
CA GLY A 77 8.87 -14.54 10.91
C GLY A 77 7.50 -14.08 10.38
N HIS A 78 7.42 -13.66 9.12
CA HIS A 78 6.16 -13.17 8.54
C HIS A 78 5.34 -14.23 7.80
N SER A 79 5.81 -15.48 7.76
CA SER A 79 5.05 -16.57 7.12
C SER A 79 3.69 -16.76 7.80
N ASN A 80 2.63 -16.87 7.00
CA ASN A 80 1.26 -17.12 7.48
C ASN A 80 0.74 -16.06 8.50
N ALA A 81 1.21 -14.82 8.40
CA ALA A 81 0.97 -13.76 9.40
C ALA A 81 -0.23 -12.87 9.06
N PHE A 82 -0.47 -12.59 7.78
CA PHE A 82 -1.40 -11.54 7.36
C PHE A 82 -2.73 -12.07 6.85
N ASP A 83 -3.80 -11.39 7.20
CA ASP A 83 -5.14 -11.63 6.67
C ASP A 83 -5.29 -11.01 5.27
N PHE A 84 -4.65 -9.85 5.05
CA PHE A 84 -4.68 -9.14 3.77
C PHE A 84 -3.34 -8.47 3.47
N ILE A 85 -2.97 -8.43 2.20
CA ILE A 85 -1.82 -7.67 1.71
C ILE A 85 -2.26 -6.81 0.53
N ILE A 86 -1.92 -5.53 0.57
CA ILE A 86 -2.04 -4.64 -0.60
C ILE A 86 -0.65 -4.34 -1.15
N SER A 87 -0.41 -4.65 -2.42
CA SER A 87 0.84 -4.34 -3.10
C SER A 87 0.68 -3.10 -3.97
N THR A 88 1.46 -2.08 -3.68
CA THR A 88 1.54 -0.84 -4.45
C THR A 88 2.87 -0.70 -5.19
N ILE A 89 3.63 -1.79 -5.28
CA ILE A 89 4.96 -1.82 -5.89
C ILE A 89 4.83 -1.57 -7.40
N PRO A 90 5.49 -0.55 -7.95
CA PRO A 90 5.40 -0.22 -9.37
C PRO A 90 6.42 -0.95 -10.24
N SER A 91 7.48 -1.48 -9.64
CA SER A 91 8.58 -2.18 -10.31
C SER A 91 8.39 -3.69 -10.30
N GLU A 92 9.17 -4.39 -11.11
CA GLU A 92 9.17 -5.85 -11.15
C GLU A 92 9.54 -6.46 -9.79
N TYR A 93 8.76 -7.45 -9.35
CA TYR A 93 8.99 -8.19 -8.11
C TYR A 93 8.29 -9.55 -8.18
N SER A 94 8.63 -10.45 -7.26
CA SER A 94 7.91 -11.71 -7.11
C SER A 94 6.76 -11.58 -6.11
N PRO A 95 5.50 -11.62 -6.54
CA PRO A 95 4.35 -11.59 -5.63
C PRO A 95 4.32 -12.78 -4.65
N LEU A 96 4.97 -13.88 -4.99
CA LEU A 96 5.05 -15.08 -4.15
C LEU A 96 5.74 -14.83 -2.81
N VAL A 97 6.70 -13.90 -2.76
CA VAL A 97 7.34 -13.50 -1.50
C VAL A 97 6.30 -13.06 -0.49
N TYR A 98 5.36 -12.22 -0.92
CA TYR A 98 4.27 -11.73 -0.08
C TYR A 98 3.12 -12.73 0.08
N ALA A 99 2.79 -13.47 -0.97
CA ALA A 99 1.73 -14.48 -0.92
C ALA A 99 1.99 -15.55 0.16
N ARG A 100 3.25 -15.93 0.38
CA ARG A 100 3.66 -16.83 1.46
C ARG A 100 3.41 -16.28 2.87
N MET A 101 3.32 -14.96 3.00
CA MET A 101 3.04 -14.29 4.27
C MET A 101 1.54 -14.26 4.60
N LEU A 102 0.68 -14.52 3.63
CA LEU A 102 -0.76 -14.61 3.83
C LEU A 102 -1.15 -15.81 4.68
N LYS A 103 -2.16 -15.66 5.51
CA LYS A 103 -2.75 -16.78 6.27
C LYS A 103 -3.33 -17.84 5.34
N TYR A 104 -2.99 -19.08 5.62
CA TYR A 104 -3.47 -20.22 4.85
C TYR A 104 -4.99 -20.32 4.88
N GLY A 105 -5.60 -20.62 3.74
CA GLY A 105 -7.03 -20.85 3.58
C GLY A 105 -7.92 -19.60 3.57
N LYS A 106 -7.39 -18.41 3.92
CA LYS A 106 -8.21 -17.20 4.03
C LYS A 106 -7.49 -15.88 3.66
N GLY A 107 -6.16 -15.90 3.55
CA GLY A 107 -5.41 -14.68 3.24
C GLY A 107 -5.58 -14.26 1.78
N GLU A 108 -5.68 -12.95 1.55
CA GLU A 108 -5.88 -12.35 0.23
C GLU A 108 -4.83 -11.26 -0.03
N MET A 109 -4.37 -11.18 -1.28
CA MET A 109 -3.46 -10.14 -1.74
C MET A 109 -4.06 -9.43 -2.95
N ALA A 110 -4.18 -8.10 -2.84
CA ALA A 110 -4.55 -7.22 -3.95
C ALA A 110 -3.30 -6.54 -4.52
N ILE A 111 -3.09 -6.66 -5.82
CA ILE A 111 -2.06 -5.95 -6.56
C ILE A 111 -2.71 -4.70 -7.17
N VAL A 112 -2.26 -3.52 -6.76
CA VAL A 112 -2.74 -2.21 -7.24
C VAL A 112 -1.62 -1.37 -7.87
N GLY A 113 -0.36 -1.75 -7.65
CA GLY A 113 0.77 -1.25 -8.44
C GLY A 113 0.69 -1.79 -9.87
N LEU A 114 1.44 -1.19 -10.78
CA LEU A 114 1.46 -1.57 -12.20
C LEU A 114 2.89 -2.00 -12.60
N PRO A 115 3.43 -3.11 -12.04
CA PRO A 115 4.68 -3.66 -12.54
C PRO A 115 4.47 -4.18 -13.96
N GLU A 116 5.49 -4.05 -14.82
CA GLU A 116 5.43 -4.62 -16.18
C GLU A 116 5.23 -6.14 -16.14
N THR A 117 5.91 -6.79 -15.19
CA THR A 117 5.76 -8.22 -14.96
C THR A 117 5.58 -8.53 -13.48
N ALA A 118 4.66 -9.43 -13.17
CA ALA A 118 4.47 -10.00 -11.85
C ALA A 118 4.21 -11.50 -12.03
N MET A 119 5.28 -12.28 -12.13
CA MET A 119 5.16 -13.71 -12.43
C MET A 119 4.77 -14.51 -11.20
N ILE A 120 3.69 -15.26 -11.33
CA ILE A 120 3.24 -16.25 -10.35
C ILE A 120 3.25 -17.61 -11.05
N ASN A 121 4.05 -18.52 -10.52
CA ASN A 121 4.08 -19.89 -11.01
C ASN A 121 2.79 -20.62 -10.58
N ALA A 122 2.13 -21.30 -11.52
CA ALA A 122 0.91 -22.06 -11.25
C ALA A 122 1.12 -23.18 -10.20
N ALA A 123 2.28 -23.81 -10.17
CA ALA A 123 2.61 -24.81 -9.15
C ALA A 123 2.66 -24.21 -7.74
N ASP A 124 3.13 -22.98 -7.58
CA ASP A 124 3.12 -22.28 -6.30
C ASP A 124 1.71 -21.94 -5.81
N LEU A 125 0.77 -21.65 -6.74
CA LEU A 125 -0.64 -21.45 -6.39
C LEU A 125 -1.34 -22.75 -6.04
N ALA A 126 -0.99 -23.85 -6.71
CA ALA A 126 -1.64 -25.15 -6.52
C ALA A 126 -1.12 -25.89 -5.27
N MET A 127 0.20 -25.96 -5.09
CA MET A 127 0.84 -26.81 -4.07
C MET A 127 1.95 -26.12 -3.30
N GLY A 128 2.40 -24.95 -3.76
CA GLY A 128 3.51 -24.22 -3.18
C GLY A 128 3.12 -23.24 -2.09
N GLY A 129 4.00 -22.26 -1.85
CA GLY A 129 3.86 -21.27 -0.78
C GLY A 129 2.67 -20.32 -0.89
N ALA A 130 2.01 -20.24 -2.05
CA ALA A 130 0.78 -19.47 -2.25
C ALA A 130 -0.49 -20.34 -2.28
N ALA A 131 -0.38 -21.64 -2.04
CA ALA A 131 -1.53 -22.56 -2.06
C ALA A 131 -2.61 -22.14 -1.07
N ASN A 132 -3.88 -22.29 -1.49
CA ASN A 132 -5.06 -21.88 -0.71
C ASN A 132 -5.06 -20.40 -0.27
N ARG A 133 -4.43 -19.52 -1.04
CA ARG A 133 -4.45 -18.06 -0.86
C ARG A 133 -4.97 -17.40 -2.12
N LYS A 134 -5.50 -16.19 -2.00
CA LYS A 134 -6.01 -15.45 -3.16
C LYS A 134 -5.03 -14.34 -3.51
N VAL A 135 -4.65 -14.28 -4.78
CA VAL A 135 -3.88 -13.16 -5.35
C VAL A 135 -4.64 -12.64 -6.56
N TYR A 136 -4.91 -11.34 -6.59
CA TYR A 136 -5.69 -10.73 -7.66
C TYR A 136 -5.26 -9.28 -7.90
N GLY A 137 -5.54 -8.77 -9.11
CA GLY A 137 -5.41 -7.36 -9.45
C GLY A 137 -6.65 -6.57 -9.05
N SER A 138 -6.50 -5.28 -8.76
CA SER A 138 -7.61 -4.38 -8.50
C SER A 138 -7.45 -3.10 -9.32
N LEU A 139 -8.50 -2.74 -10.05
CA LEU A 139 -8.58 -1.49 -10.81
C LEU A 139 -9.15 -0.35 -9.96
N ILE A 140 -9.17 0.84 -10.57
CA ILE A 140 -9.77 2.06 -10.00
C ILE A 140 -11.28 1.87 -9.79
N GLY A 141 -11.81 2.61 -8.83
CA GLY A 141 -13.26 2.67 -8.60
C GLY A 141 -14.00 3.64 -9.52
N GLY A 142 -15.32 3.51 -9.56
CA GLY A 142 -16.20 4.44 -10.25
C GLY A 142 -16.42 5.76 -9.48
N ILE A 143 -17.22 6.66 -10.07
CA ILE A 143 -17.49 8.00 -9.50
C ILE A 143 -18.09 7.91 -8.09
N LYS A 144 -19.05 7.00 -7.90
CA LYS A 144 -19.69 6.80 -6.59
C LYS A 144 -18.69 6.35 -5.53
N GLU A 145 -17.85 5.37 -5.85
CA GLU A 145 -16.83 4.85 -4.92
C GLU A 145 -15.76 5.92 -4.62
N THR A 146 -15.44 6.76 -5.61
CA THR A 146 -14.54 7.90 -5.42
C THR A 146 -15.14 8.95 -4.47
N GLN A 147 -16.43 9.23 -4.58
CA GLN A 147 -17.12 10.14 -3.68
C GLN A 147 -17.16 9.59 -2.25
N GLU A 148 -17.54 8.33 -2.09
CA GLU A 148 -17.54 7.64 -0.79
C GLU A 148 -16.15 7.65 -0.14
N MET A 149 -15.09 7.45 -0.93
CA MET A 149 -13.71 7.53 -0.47
C MET A 149 -13.35 8.94 0.02
N ARG A 150 -13.75 9.98 -0.72
CA ARG A 150 -13.50 11.39 -0.32
C ARG A 150 -14.22 11.73 0.97
N ASP A 151 -15.50 11.37 1.09
CA ASP A 151 -16.29 11.63 2.30
C ASP A 151 -15.68 10.95 3.51
N TYR A 152 -15.27 9.68 3.36
CA TYR A 152 -14.55 8.95 4.39
C TYR A 152 -13.22 9.60 4.76
N SER A 153 -12.49 10.13 3.77
CA SER A 153 -11.21 10.81 4.00
C SER A 153 -11.37 12.06 4.85
N VAL A 154 -12.39 12.87 4.55
CA VAL A 154 -12.70 14.08 5.31
C VAL A 154 -13.09 13.73 6.75
N GLU A 155 -13.96 12.72 6.93
CA GLU A 155 -14.43 12.27 8.25
C GLU A 155 -13.27 11.78 9.14
N HIS A 156 -12.26 11.13 8.54
CA HIS A 156 -11.16 10.51 9.27
C HIS A 156 -9.83 11.27 9.19
N ASN A 157 -9.83 12.50 8.64
CA ASN A 157 -8.61 13.32 8.49
C ASN A 157 -7.50 12.64 7.67
N ILE A 158 -7.87 11.92 6.62
CA ILE A 158 -6.95 11.21 5.74
C ILE A 158 -6.60 12.09 4.55
N TYR A 159 -5.37 12.59 4.49
CA TYR A 159 -4.89 13.45 3.42
C TYR A 159 -3.53 12.95 2.90
N PRO A 160 -3.26 13.12 1.59
CA PRO A 160 -1.94 12.83 1.06
C PRO A 160 -0.92 13.85 1.58
N GLU A 161 0.26 13.39 1.92
CA GLU A 161 1.41 14.28 2.08
C GLU A 161 1.92 14.70 0.71
N VAL A 162 2.15 16.01 0.54
CA VAL A 162 2.55 16.61 -0.72
C VAL A 162 3.74 17.55 -0.53
N GLU A 163 4.59 17.59 -1.52
CA GLU A 163 5.63 18.60 -1.68
C GLU A 163 5.14 19.63 -2.72
N ILE A 164 4.97 20.90 -2.29
CA ILE A 164 4.48 21.95 -3.18
C ILE A 164 5.67 22.54 -3.93
N ILE A 165 5.58 22.60 -5.26
CA ILE A 165 6.57 23.21 -6.14
C ILE A 165 5.93 24.35 -6.94
N LYS A 166 6.76 25.29 -7.41
CA LYS A 166 6.29 26.38 -8.27
C LYS A 166 5.97 25.88 -9.67
N ALA A 167 5.10 26.60 -10.38
CA ALA A 167 4.81 26.43 -11.80
C ALA A 167 5.93 26.98 -12.66
N ASP A 168 7.14 26.48 -12.47
CA ASP A 168 8.37 26.80 -13.19
C ASP A 168 8.90 25.56 -13.90
N ALA A 169 9.32 25.72 -15.17
CA ALA A 169 9.74 24.59 -15.98
C ALA A 169 10.89 23.80 -15.35
N SER A 170 11.86 24.47 -14.75
CA SER A 170 13.03 23.82 -14.14
C SER A 170 12.66 23.04 -12.89
N GLU A 171 11.73 23.54 -12.05
CA GLU A 171 11.23 22.83 -10.87
C GLU A 171 10.39 21.63 -11.28
N ILE A 172 9.56 21.78 -12.30
CA ILE A 172 8.74 20.67 -12.85
C ILE A 172 9.62 19.57 -13.40
N ASP A 173 10.61 19.91 -14.23
CA ASP A 173 11.56 18.94 -14.78
C ASP A 173 12.36 18.22 -13.70
N LYS A 174 12.76 18.93 -12.66
CA LYS A 174 13.43 18.32 -11.49
C LYS A 174 12.49 17.38 -10.75
N ALA A 175 11.24 17.76 -10.56
CA ALA A 175 10.23 16.92 -9.92
C ALA A 175 9.99 15.63 -10.71
N TYR A 176 9.88 15.69 -12.04
CA TYR A 176 9.76 14.51 -12.90
C TYR A 176 10.95 13.56 -12.74
N ARG A 177 12.18 14.09 -12.78
CA ARG A 177 13.39 13.28 -12.55
C ARG A 177 13.39 12.62 -11.17
N ASN A 178 13.03 13.38 -10.12
CA ASN A 178 12.95 12.84 -8.77
C ASN A 178 11.90 11.73 -8.64
N VAL A 179 10.77 11.83 -9.35
CA VAL A 179 9.76 10.75 -9.38
C VAL A 179 10.31 9.51 -10.06
N GLN A 180 10.98 9.66 -11.20
CA GLN A 180 11.63 8.54 -11.90
C GLN A 180 12.70 7.86 -11.06
N ASP A 181 13.49 8.64 -10.34
CA ASP A 181 14.57 8.17 -9.45
C ASP A 181 14.06 7.63 -8.10
N GLY A 182 12.74 7.67 -7.82
CA GLY A 182 12.16 7.28 -6.53
C GLY A 182 12.50 8.21 -5.36
N LYS A 183 13.04 9.40 -5.63
CA LYS A 183 13.48 10.39 -4.62
C LYS A 183 12.34 11.23 -4.04
N VAL A 184 11.16 11.20 -4.65
CA VAL A 184 9.99 11.87 -4.09
C VAL A 184 9.50 11.11 -2.86
N LYS A 185 9.18 11.87 -1.81
CA LYS A 185 8.68 11.23 -0.59
C LYS A 185 7.35 10.55 -0.85
N PHE A 186 6.36 11.28 -1.41
CA PHE A 186 5.06 10.71 -1.78
C PHE A 186 4.50 11.33 -3.06
N ARG A 187 4.40 12.68 -3.18
CA ARG A 187 3.78 13.36 -4.31
C ARG A 187 4.22 14.82 -4.42
N TYR A 188 4.43 15.31 -5.64
CA TYR A 188 4.53 16.73 -5.94
C TYR A 188 3.16 17.31 -6.30
N VAL A 189 2.94 18.58 -5.90
CA VAL A 189 1.79 19.41 -6.30
C VAL A 189 2.33 20.72 -6.82
N ILE A 190 1.91 21.13 -8.02
CA ILE A 190 2.32 22.38 -8.65
C ILE A 190 1.39 23.48 -8.16
N ASP A 191 1.95 24.54 -7.56
CA ASP A 191 1.20 25.75 -7.21
C ASP A 191 1.00 26.63 -8.45
N MET A 192 -0.18 26.52 -9.04
CA MET A 192 -0.56 27.26 -10.25
C MET A 192 -0.65 28.75 -10.04
N SER A 193 -0.72 29.25 -8.80
CA SER A 193 -0.70 30.71 -8.52
C SER A 193 0.66 31.35 -8.82
N THR A 194 1.71 30.53 -8.96
CA THR A 194 3.09 30.95 -9.23
C THR A 194 3.42 31.01 -10.72
N ILE A 195 2.49 30.71 -11.60
CA ILE A 195 2.67 30.80 -13.06
C ILE A 195 2.91 32.27 -13.44
N LYS A 196 3.92 32.52 -14.27
CA LYS A 196 4.27 33.88 -14.76
C LYS A 196 3.85 34.02 -16.21
#